data_0e8411d7e8f8e32498be67c222a7ff04
#
_entry.id   0e8411d7e8f8e32498be67c222a7ff04
#
_cell.length_a   1.000
_cell.length_b   1.000
_cell.length_c   1.000
_cell.angle_alpha   90.00
_cell.angle_beta   90.00
_cell.angle_gamma   90.00
#
_symmetry.space_group_name_H-M   'P 1'
#
loop_
_entity.id
_entity.type
_entity.pdbx_description
1 polymer ?
#
loop_
_entity_poly.entity_id
_entity_poly.type
_entity_poly.pdbx_seq_one_letter_code
_entity_poly.pdbx_strand_id
1 'polypeptide(L)'
;SLVDEWKPAPSPTRGVDAIHTALPHFDRFRPFEHMGSLSPYFSAQHGSIDNAKYQATPVMENGTCRLSQVHILHRHGSRYPTGGAPTKWVEHFLRSKPPGTFTGPLAFLNDYKYRLGEELLVPLGREQLHMSGTKAAMDYGRLAEQDLAQGKHLFVRTGSQQRIVDSALAWATGFWGHAWTNKTDFEVQIEAPGFNTTLAPNFACRAAVEGFQVQDVIDSYLANATARLQAHVHGAQLTPKIVYGMQQLCSYDTVAYGRSDFCPLFTEDEWRAYEYVWDQRFYYDYGAGNAVGAAMGLGYVDRHGWDPTLAGEAHLPD
;
A
#
# COMPACT_ATOMS: atom_id res chain seq x y z
N SER A 1 38.92 1.36 -20.68
CA SER A 1 37.76 0.49 -20.52
C SER A 1 36.54 1.35 -20.13
N LEU A 2 35.44 1.21 -20.86
CA LEU A 2 34.22 2.04 -20.73
C LEU A 2 33.42 1.77 -19.45
N VAL A 3 33.99 1.09 -18.46
CA VAL A 3 33.31 0.65 -17.24
C VAL A 3 33.65 1.51 -16.01
N ASP A 4 34.65 2.40 -16.11
CA ASP A 4 35.21 3.12 -14.95
C ASP A 4 34.61 4.51 -14.69
N GLU A 5 33.66 5.00 -15.50
CA GLU A 5 33.10 6.35 -15.36
C GLU A 5 31.57 6.41 -15.16
N TRP A 6 30.93 5.32 -14.74
CA TRP A 6 29.52 5.43 -14.41
C TRP A 6 29.34 6.13 -13.05
N LYS A 7 29.10 7.43 -13.09
CA LYS A 7 28.56 8.17 -11.95
C LYS A 7 27.04 8.02 -11.98
N PRO A 8 26.39 7.56 -10.89
CA PRO A 8 24.96 7.55 -10.86
C PRO A 8 24.45 8.96 -11.13
N ALA A 9 23.55 9.10 -12.09
CA ALA A 9 22.83 10.36 -12.28
C ALA A 9 22.17 10.74 -10.94
N PRO A 10 22.14 12.02 -10.57
CA PRO A 10 21.44 12.44 -9.39
C PRO A 10 20.01 11.90 -9.48
N SER A 11 19.63 11.14 -8.46
CA SER A 11 18.30 10.50 -8.39
C SER A 11 17.26 11.54 -8.77
N PRO A 12 16.44 11.34 -9.80
CA PRO A 12 15.37 12.28 -10.08
C PRO A 12 14.36 12.15 -8.94
N THR A 13 14.51 12.99 -7.94
CA THR A 13 13.53 13.17 -6.85
C THR A 13 12.15 13.54 -7.37
N ARG A 14 12.02 13.75 -8.69
CA ARG A 14 10.79 14.14 -9.38
C ARG A 14 10.10 13.00 -10.17
N GLY A 15 10.70 11.83 -10.33
CA GLY A 15 10.08 10.74 -11.11
C GLY A 15 8.89 10.09 -10.40
N VAL A 16 8.84 10.14 -9.06
CA VAL A 16 7.72 9.65 -8.27
C VAL A 16 6.59 10.67 -8.21
N ASP A 17 6.91 11.95 -8.41
CA ASP A 17 5.93 13.03 -8.46
C ASP A 17 5.03 12.98 -9.71
N ALA A 18 5.43 12.28 -10.76
CA ALA A 18 4.62 12.16 -11.98
C ALA A 18 3.32 11.35 -11.75
N ILE A 19 3.31 10.40 -10.82
CA ILE A 19 2.07 9.68 -10.44
C ILE A 19 1.20 10.59 -9.56
N HIS A 20 1.82 11.42 -8.73
CA HIS A 20 1.10 12.40 -7.90
C HIS A 20 0.46 13.53 -8.72
N THR A 21 1.01 13.89 -9.89
CA THR A 21 0.43 14.92 -10.76
C THR A 21 -0.83 14.47 -11.48
N ALA A 22 -1.11 13.16 -11.56
CA ALA A 22 -2.36 12.63 -12.09
C ALA A 22 -3.50 12.63 -11.05
N LEU A 23 -3.19 12.79 -9.77
CA LEU A 23 -4.19 12.88 -8.71
C LEU A 23 -4.70 14.32 -8.59
N PRO A 24 -6.00 14.53 -8.24
CA PRO A 24 -6.56 15.87 -8.07
C PRO A 24 -5.69 16.71 -7.12
N HIS A 25 -5.24 17.87 -7.59
CA HIS A 25 -4.46 18.80 -6.79
C HIS A 25 -5.41 19.59 -5.89
N PHE A 26 -5.28 19.43 -4.60
CA PHE A 26 -5.87 20.33 -3.61
C PHE A 26 -4.80 21.31 -3.17
N ASP A 27 -5.01 22.62 -3.39
CA ASP A 27 -3.99 23.65 -3.24
C ASP A 27 -3.33 23.77 -1.86
N ARG A 28 -3.91 23.16 -0.82
CA ARG A 28 -3.41 23.22 0.56
C ARG A 28 -3.47 21.90 1.33
N PHE A 29 -4.45 21.04 1.05
CA PHE A 29 -4.67 19.79 1.76
C PHE A 29 -4.70 18.63 0.77
N ARG A 30 -4.00 17.55 1.07
CA ARG A 30 -3.88 16.36 0.22
C ARG A 30 -4.65 15.18 0.82
N PRO A 31 -5.94 15.01 0.54
CA PRO A 31 -6.74 13.95 1.15
C PRO A 31 -6.14 12.56 0.90
N PHE A 32 -5.43 12.35 -0.21
CA PHE A 32 -4.80 11.08 -0.54
C PHE A 32 -3.63 10.69 0.39
N GLU A 33 -3.08 11.63 1.14
CA GLU A 33 -2.08 11.36 2.19
C GLU A 33 -2.73 10.96 3.52
N HIS A 34 -4.06 11.15 3.67
CA HIS A 34 -4.86 10.90 4.87
C HIS A 34 -5.87 9.76 4.71
N MET A 35 -5.62 8.81 3.81
CA MET A 35 -6.54 7.68 3.58
C MET A 35 -6.08 6.38 4.28
N GLY A 36 -5.14 6.47 5.20
CA GLY A 36 -4.57 5.31 5.91
C GLY A 36 -4.07 4.26 4.90
N SER A 37 -4.49 3.02 5.06
CA SER A 37 -4.07 1.94 4.18
C SER A 37 -4.60 2.05 2.74
N LEU A 38 -5.51 2.96 2.45
CA LEU A 38 -6.04 3.22 1.10
C LEU A 38 -5.33 4.37 0.40
N SER A 39 -4.38 5.05 1.05
CA SER A 39 -3.55 6.06 0.41
C SER A 39 -2.80 5.43 -0.77
N PRO A 40 -2.80 6.05 -1.97
CA PRO A 40 -1.84 5.71 -3.00
C PRO A 40 -0.41 5.87 -2.48
N TYR A 41 0.53 5.13 -3.05
CA TYR A 41 1.93 5.27 -2.62
C TYR A 41 2.41 6.71 -2.80
N PHE A 42 2.99 7.26 -1.76
CA PHE A 42 3.74 8.51 -1.78
C PHE A 42 4.99 8.36 -0.88
N SER A 43 6.02 9.11 -1.23
CA SER A 43 7.24 9.15 -0.41
C SER A 43 6.98 9.98 0.85
N ALA A 44 7.17 9.40 2.03
CA ALA A 44 7.06 10.14 3.28
C ALA A 44 8.20 11.17 3.35
N GLN A 45 7.82 12.46 3.31
CA GLN A 45 8.79 13.55 3.35
C GLN A 45 9.30 13.84 4.77
N HIS A 46 8.58 13.34 5.79
CA HIS A 46 8.84 13.62 7.20
C HIS A 46 8.82 12.36 8.06
N GLY A 47 9.42 11.28 7.55
CA GLY A 47 9.67 10.10 8.38
C GLY A 47 10.65 10.44 9.52
N SER A 48 10.59 9.69 10.62
CA SER A 48 11.59 9.74 11.71
C SER A 48 13.01 9.43 11.25
N ILE A 49 13.18 9.05 10.00
CA ILE A 49 14.45 8.78 9.34
C ILE A 49 14.72 9.96 8.42
N ASP A 50 15.77 10.71 8.72
CA ASP A 50 16.27 11.77 7.86
C ASP A 50 16.71 11.15 6.52
N ASN A 51 15.83 11.24 5.51
CA ASN A 51 16.10 10.72 4.17
C ASN A 51 17.37 11.33 3.54
N ALA A 52 17.80 12.50 3.99
CA ALA A 52 19.08 13.10 3.57
C ALA A 52 20.29 12.35 4.14
N LYS A 53 20.15 11.74 5.34
CA LYS A 53 21.18 10.90 5.94
C LYS A 53 21.17 9.45 5.42
N TYR A 54 19.98 9.00 4.96
CA TYR A 54 19.76 7.62 4.52
C TYR A 54 19.39 7.49 3.05
N GLN A 55 19.47 8.59 2.28
CA GLN A 55 19.60 8.40 0.85
C GLN A 55 20.83 7.51 0.66
N ALA A 56 20.56 6.28 0.28
CA ALA A 56 21.57 5.29 0.07
C ALA A 56 22.43 5.64 -1.17
N THR A 57 23.17 6.69 -1.05
CA THR A 57 24.53 6.61 -1.57
C THR A 57 25.11 5.47 -0.76
N PRO A 58 25.51 4.34 -1.40
CA PRO A 58 26.33 3.37 -0.72
C PRO A 58 27.40 4.22 -0.05
N VAL A 59 27.44 4.19 1.28
CA VAL A 59 28.37 5.04 2.04
C VAL A 59 29.76 4.58 1.66
N MET A 60 30.25 5.12 0.57
CA MET A 60 31.63 5.03 0.12
C MET A 60 32.37 6.25 0.67
N GLU A 61 31.98 6.72 1.86
CA GLU A 61 32.84 7.61 2.60
C GLU A 61 34.02 6.80 3.10
N ASN A 62 35.16 7.06 2.52
CA ASN A 62 36.49 6.61 2.92
C ASN A 62 36.88 5.18 2.59
N GLY A 63 36.19 4.43 1.72
CA GLY A 63 36.66 3.12 1.25
C GLY A 63 36.64 1.99 2.29
N THR A 64 36.04 2.19 3.46
CA THR A 64 36.03 1.22 4.56
C THR A 64 34.73 0.42 4.66
N CYS A 65 33.60 0.93 4.14
CA CYS A 65 32.33 0.22 4.16
C CYS A 65 31.80 -0.02 2.74
N ARG A 66 31.25 -1.22 2.51
CA ARG A 66 30.61 -1.62 1.25
C ARG A 66 29.23 -2.17 1.54
N LEU A 67 28.22 -1.75 0.77
CA LEU A 67 26.90 -2.36 0.81
C LEU A 67 27.04 -3.83 0.39
N SER A 68 26.67 -4.75 1.26
CA SER A 68 26.76 -6.20 1.03
C SER A 68 25.40 -6.85 0.80
N GLN A 69 24.32 -6.26 1.35
CA GLN A 69 22.98 -6.84 1.28
C GLN A 69 21.91 -5.76 1.38
N VAL A 70 20.76 -5.99 0.73
CA VAL A 70 19.57 -5.13 0.80
C VAL A 70 18.33 -6.01 1.00
N HIS A 71 17.50 -5.65 1.97
CA HIS A 71 16.18 -6.24 2.20
C HIS A 71 15.12 -5.22 1.87
N ILE A 72 14.18 -5.59 1.00
CA ILE A 72 13.08 -4.72 0.59
C ILE A 72 11.76 -5.39 0.98
N LEU A 73 11.03 -4.78 1.92
CA LEU A 73 9.67 -5.17 2.24
C LEU A 73 8.69 -4.29 1.48
N HIS A 74 7.81 -4.94 0.72
CA HIS A 74 6.84 -4.26 -0.12
C HIS A 74 5.42 -4.69 0.21
N ARG A 75 4.48 -3.74 0.19
CA ARG A 75 3.06 -4.02 0.10
C ARG A 75 2.67 -4.23 -1.37
N HIS A 76 1.57 -4.95 -1.62
CA HIS A 76 0.96 -4.98 -2.94
C HIS A 76 0.58 -3.57 -3.44
N GLY A 77 0.47 -3.38 -4.74
CA GLY A 77 0.05 -2.14 -5.38
C GLY A 77 -1.42 -1.79 -5.12
N SER A 78 -1.87 -0.64 -5.63
CA SER A 78 -3.27 -0.23 -5.57
C SER A 78 -4.18 -1.28 -6.17
N ARG A 79 -5.30 -1.56 -5.51
CA ARG A 79 -6.22 -2.66 -5.83
C ARG A 79 -7.67 -2.28 -5.69
N TYR A 80 -8.55 -3.12 -6.20
CA TYR A 80 -9.99 -3.08 -5.91
C TYR A 80 -10.25 -3.40 -4.43
N PRO A 81 -11.46 -3.04 -3.90
CA PRO A 81 -11.85 -3.37 -2.55
C PRO A 81 -11.79 -4.87 -2.26
N THR A 82 -11.64 -5.23 -0.99
CA THR A 82 -11.87 -6.62 -0.53
C THR A 82 -13.35 -6.94 -0.54
N GLY A 83 -13.70 -8.20 -0.62
CA GLY A 83 -15.07 -8.66 -0.44
C GLY A 83 -15.64 -8.15 0.89
N GLY A 84 -16.89 -7.65 0.87
CA GLY A 84 -17.54 -7.08 2.04
C GLY A 84 -17.03 -5.70 2.51
N ALA A 85 -16.18 -5.04 1.74
CA ALA A 85 -15.71 -3.69 2.06
C ALA A 85 -16.86 -2.68 2.22
N PRO A 86 -16.67 -1.59 3.00
CA PRO A 86 -17.69 -0.55 3.20
C PRO A 86 -18.24 0.07 1.92
N THR A 87 -17.50 0.04 0.83
CA THR A 87 -17.97 0.48 -0.49
C THR A 87 -19.21 -0.29 -0.97
N LYS A 88 -19.37 -1.57 -0.55
CA LYS A 88 -20.54 -2.39 -0.86
C LYS A 88 -21.83 -1.89 -0.17
N TRP A 89 -21.69 -1.23 0.97
CA TRP A 89 -22.85 -0.61 1.62
C TRP A 89 -23.42 0.54 0.77
N VAL A 90 -22.52 1.31 0.14
CA VAL A 90 -22.93 2.36 -0.81
C VAL A 90 -23.56 1.74 -2.04
N GLU A 91 -22.98 0.69 -2.62
CA GLU A 91 -23.59 -0.03 -3.75
C GLU A 91 -25.01 -0.51 -3.43
N HIS A 92 -25.19 -1.14 -2.27
CA HIS A 92 -26.49 -1.63 -1.83
C HIS A 92 -27.50 -0.48 -1.63
N PHE A 93 -27.08 0.59 -0.97
CA PHE A 93 -27.89 1.79 -0.78
C PHE A 93 -28.34 2.39 -2.11
N LEU A 94 -27.43 2.50 -3.09
CA LEU A 94 -27.75 3.06 -4.40
C LEU A 94 -28.70 2.18 -5.22
N ARG A 95 -28.70 0.87 -5.04
CA ARG A 95 -29.64 -0.05 -5.72
C ARG A 95 -31.07 0.09 -5.22
N SER A 96 -31.28 0.48 -3.96
CA SER A 96 -32.59 0.58 -3.32
C SER A 96 -33.26 1.96 -3.44
N LYS A 97 -32.54 2.94 -4.03
CA LYS A 97 -33.03 4.32 -4.09
C LYS A 97 -34.09 4.57 -5.17
N PRO A 98 -35.08 5.44 -4.93
CA PRO A 98 -35.96 5.97 -5.99
C PRO A 98 -35.17 6.85 -6.99
N PRO A 99 -35.68 7.04 -8.23
CA PRO A 99 -35.11 8.03 -9.15
C PRO A 99 -35.19 9.45 -8.57
N GLY A 100 -34.18 10.27 -8.82
CA GLY A 100 -34.16 11.68 -8.36
C GLY A 100 -33.94 11.84 -6.85
N THR A 101 -33.42 10.80 -6.18
CA THR A 101 -33.14 10.82 -4.74
C THR A 101 -32.11 11.87 -4.33
N PHE A 102 -31.14 12.18 -5.19
CA PHE A 102 -29.99 13.01 -4.83
C PHE A 102 -29.99 14.38 -5.50
N THR A 103 -29.61 15.40 -4.72
CA THR A 103 -29.52 16.81 -5.16
C THR A 103 -28.17 17.41 -4.77
N GLY A 104 -27.87 18.64 -5.23
CA GLY A 104 -26.68 19.39 -4.84
C GLY A 104 -25.39 18.61 -5.09
N PRO A 105 -24.46 18.56 -4.10
CA PRO A 105 -23.17 17.87 -4.26
C PRO A 105 -23.33 16.36 -4.44
N LEU A 106 -24.48 15.78 -4.12
CA LEU A 106 -24.77 14.35 -4.30
C LEU A 106 -25.48 14.04 -5.62
N ALA A 107 -25.80 15.04 -6.47
CA ALA A 107 -26.56 14.83 -7.70
C ALA A 107 -25.95 13.77 -8.63
N PHE A 108 -24.61 13.63 -8.68
CA PHE A 108 -23.91 12.63 -9.47
C PHE A 108 -24.30 11.18 -9.10
N LEU A 109 -24.76 10.95 -7.87
CA LEU A 109 -25.20 9.62 -7.41
C LEU A 109 -26.47 9.12 -8.12
N ASN A 110 -27.23 9.99 -8.77
CA ASN A 110 -28.38 9.54 -9.57
C ASN A 110 -27.94 8.68 -10.75
N ASP A 111 -26.76 8.97 -11.33
CA ASP A 111 -26.21 8.30 -12.50
C ASP A 111 -25.01 7.41 -12.16
N TYR A 112 -24.49 7.47 -10.93
CA TYR A 112 -23.35 6.70 -10.50
C TYR A 112 -23.65 5.21 -10.55
N LYS A 113 -22.71 4.45 -11.14
CA LYS A 113 -22.77 3.00 -11.21
C LYS A 113 -21.51 2.44 -10.54
N TYR A 114 -21.71 1.63 -9.51
CA TYR A 114 -20.63 0.88 -8.89
C TYR A 114 -20.09 -0.15 -9.88
N ARG A 115 -18.84 -0.01 -10.30
CA ARG A 115 -18.17 -0.87 -11.27
C ARG A 115 -16.82 -1.41 -10.79
N LEU A 116 -16.52 -1.24 -9.50
CA LEU A 116 -15.31 -1.75 -8.92
C LEU A 116 -15.34 -3.28 -8.88
N GLY A 117 -14.22 -3.90 -9.24
CA GLY A 117 -13.96 -5.32 -9.00
C GLY A 117 -13.66 -5.61 -7.53
N GLU A 118 -13.13 -6.78 -7.26
CA GLU A 118 -12.74 -7.21 -5.92
C GLU A 118 -11.34 -7.84 -5.94
N GLU A 119 -10.56 -7.62 -4.88
CA GLU A 119 -9.29 -8.27 -4.53
C GLU A 119 -8.11 -8.01 -5.49
N LEU A 120 -8.34 -7.86 -6.78
CA LEU A 120 -7.29 -7.77 -7.79
C LEU A 120 -6.64 -6.38 -7.85
N LEU A 121 -5.41 -6.32 -8.33
CA LEU A 121 -4.75 -5.06 -8.64
C LEU A 121 -5.50 -4.28 -9.71
N VAL A 122 -5.58 -2.97 -9.52
CA VAL A 122 -5.91 -2.06 -10.63
C VAL A 122 -4.66 -1.84 -11.51
N PRO A 123 -4.80 -1.34 -12.76
CA PRO A 123 -3.65 -1.06 -13.63
C PRO A 123 -2.57 -0.19 -12.96
N LEU A 124 -2.98 0.87 -12.25
CA LEU A 124 -2.08 1.73 -11.47
C LEU A 124 -1.26 0.92 -10.44
N GLY A 125 -1.87 -0.08 -9.80
CA GLY A 125 -1.16 -0.91 -8.83
C GLY A 125 0.00 -1.70 -9.43
N ARG A 126 -0.15 -2.23 -10.65
CA ARG A 126 0.94 -2.88 -11.37
C ARG A 126 2.03 -1.90 -11.76
N GLU A 127 1.65 -0.72 -12.23
CA GLU A 127 2.57 0.35 -12.56
C GLU A 127 3.41 0.80 -11.35
N GLN A 128 2.79 0.98 -10.19
CA GLN A 128 3.47 1.34 -8.95
C GLN A 128 4.58 0.34 -8.60
N LEU A 129 4.30 -0.96 -8.71
CA LEU A 129 5.29 -1.99 -8.39
C LEU A 129 6.38 -2.08 -9.46
N HIS A 130 6.02 -1.95 -10.73
CA HIS A 130 7.00 -1.89 -11.82
C HIS A 130 7.97 -0.73 -11.65
N MET A 131 7.48 0.47 -11.34
CA MET A 131 8.32 1.64 -11.07
C MET A 131 9.19 1.46 -9.84
N SER A 132 8.67 0.85 -8.78
CA SER A 132 9.46 0.52 -7.60
C SER A 132 10.59 -0.46 -7.93
N GLY A 133 10.32 -1.47 -8.75
CA GLY A 133 11.35 -2.40 -9.24
C GLY A 133 12.42 -1.68 -10.07
N THR A 134 12.01 -0.78 -10.97
CA THR A 134 12.93 0.04 -11.77
C THR A 134 13.81 0.91 -10.87
N LYS A 135 13.22 1.56 -9.85
CA LYS A 135 13.99 2.35 -8.89
C LYS A 135 14.99 1.46 -8.12
N ALA A 136 14.56 0.30 -7.66
CA ALA A 136 15.45 -0.64 -6.96
C ALA A 136 16.60 -1.12 -7.87
N ALA A 137 16.35 -1.31 -9.17
CA ALA A 137 17.41 -1.65 -10.13
C ALA A 137 18.42 -0.50 -10.31
N MET A 138 17.96 0.75 -10.32
CA MET A 138 18.84 1.92 -10.36
C MET A 138 19.71 2.03 -9.11
N ASP A 139 19.13 1.77 -7.94
CA ASP A 139 19.80 1.92 -6.66
C ASP A 139 20.71 0.71 -6.33
N TYR A 140 20.29 -0.52 -6.66
CA TYR A 140 20.91 -1.76 -6.19
C TYR A 140 21.23 -2.78 -7.29
N GLY A 141 20.96 -2.47 -8.56
CA GLY A 141 21.15 -3.42 -9.67
C GLY A 141 22.57 -3.98 -9.76
N ARG A 142 23.60 -3.16 -9.47
CA ARG A 142 24.99 -3.62 -9.45
C ARG A 142 25.23 -4.73 -8.42
N LEU A 143 24.60 -4.65 -7.25
CA LEU A 143 24.71 -5.69 -6.22
C LEU A 143 24.07 -6.99 -6.72
N ALA A 144 22.87 -6.91 -7.30
CA ALA A 144 22.18 -8.06 -7.86
C ALA A 144 22.91 -8.68 -9.07
N GLU A 145 23.57 -7.87 -9.90
CA GLU A 145 24.43 -8.37 -11.00
C GLU A 145 25.67 -9.09 -10.50
N GLN A 146 26.27 -8.63 -9.38
CA GLN A 146 27.38 -9.32 -8.75
C GLN A 146 26.99 -10.70 -8.22
N ASP A 147 25.81 -10.80 -7.60
CA ASP A 147 25.27 -12.08 -7.15
C ASP A 147 24.96 -13.01 -8.33
N LEU A 148 24.36 -12.48 -9.38
CA LEU A 148 24.07 -13.25 -10.59
C LEU A 148 25.35 -13.79 -11.26
N ALA A 149 26.44 -13.02 -11.27
CA ALA A 149 27.74 -13.47 -11.77
C ALA A 149 28.34 -14.62 -10.94
N GLN A 150 27.88 -14.79 -9.69
CA GLN A 150 28.23 -15.90 -8.80
C GLN A 150 27.22 -17.07 -8.89
N GLY A 151 26.25 -17.00 -9.82
CA GLY A 151 25.20 -18.01 -9.97
C GLY A 151 24.05 -17.89 -8.96
N LYS A 152 23.94 -16.77 -8.25
CA LYS A 152 22.85 -16.50 -7.31
C LYS A 152 21.78 -15.63 -7.98
N HIS A 153 20.55 -16.09 -7.96
CA HIS A 153 19.43 -15.31 -8.46
C HIS A 153 18.91 -14.33 -7.40
N LEU A 154 18.24 -13.29 -7.84
CA LEU A 154 17.49 -12.40 -6.96
C LEU A 154 16.34 -13.17 -6.32
N PHE A 155 16.32 -13.25 -5.00
CA PHE A 155 15.29 -13.95 -4.26
C PHE A 155 14.08 -13.03 -3.99
N VAL A 156 12.88 -13.46 -4.36
CA VAL A 156 11.62 -12.74 -4.11
C VAL A 156 10.63 -13.67 -3.41
N ARG A 157 10.25 -13.31 -2.20
CA ARG A 157 9.21 -14.02 -1.44
C ARG A 157 7.88 -13.26 -1.54
N THR A 158 6.79 -13.96 -1.85
CA THR A 158 5.46 -13.38 -2.02
C THR A 158 4.39 -14.21 -1.33
N GLY A 159 3.27 -13.59 -0.93
CA GLY A 159 2.08 -14.30 -0.49
C GLY A 159 1.31 -14.90 -1.67
N SER A 160 0.41 -15.84 -1.39
CA SER A 160 -0.31 -16.60 -2.43
C SER A 160 -1.52 -15.88 -3.04
N GLN A 161 -1.95 -14.75 -2.48
CA GLN A 161 -3.07 -14.02 -3.05
C GLN A 161 -2.69 -13.37 -4.39
N GLN A 162 -3.59 -13.44 -5.38
CA GLN A 162 -3.32 -13.00 -6.76
C GLN A 162 -2.71 -11.60 -6.84
N ARG A 163 -3.25 -10.64 -6.07
CA ARG A 163 -2.72 -9.26 -6.05
C ARG A 163 -1.28 -9.18 -5.56
N ILE A 164 -0.85 -10.07 -4.66
CA ILE A 164 0.50 -10.06 -4.10
C ILE A 164 1.47 -10.69 -5.11
N VAL A 165 1.07 -11.80 -5.71
CA VAL A 165 1.84 -12.44 -6.81
C VAL A 165 2.01 -11.48 -7.98
N ASP A 166 0.92 -10.87 -8.46
CA ASP A 166 0.97 -9.88 -9.54
C ASP A 166 1.87 -8.68 -9.21
N SER A 167 1.89 -8.26 -7.94
CA SER A 167 2.76 -7.19 -7.46
C SER A 167 4.23 -7.59 -7.54
N ALA A 168 4.57 -8.80 -7.08
CA ALA A 168 5.93 -9.32 -7.13
C ALA A 168 6.42 -9.48 -8.57
N LEU A 169 5.57 -9.97 -9.47
CA LEU A 169 5.90 -10.09 -10.90
C LEU A 169 6.11 -8.72 -11.57
N ALA A 170 5.25 -7.75 -11.27
CA ALA A 170 5.40 -6.39 -11.77
C ALA A 170 6.70 -5.76 -11.27
N TRP A 171 7.05 -5.95 -10.00
CA TRP A 171 8.30 -5.46 -9.43
C TRP A 171 9.52 -6.11 -10.08
N ALA A 172 9.54 -7.45 -10.23
CA ALA A 172 10.65 -8.16 -10.87
C ALA A 172 10.83 -7.75 -12.35
N THR A 173 9.71 -7.52 -13.06
CA THR A 173 9.73 -6.99 -14.43
C THR A 173 10.31 -5.57 -14.47
N GLY A 174 10.01 -4.73 -13.49
CA GLY A 174 10.60 -3.40 -13.34
C GLY A 174 12.11 -3.47 -13.07
N PHE A 175 12.55 -4.44 -12.27
CA PHE A 175 13.95 -4.60 -11.89
C PHE A 175 14.82 -5.16 -13.03
N TRP A 176 14.38 -6.22 -13.72
CA TRP A 176 15.16 -6.95 -14.72
C TRP A 176 14.66 -6.81 -16.16
N GLY A 177 13.56 -6.09 -16.39
CA GLY A 177 12.88 -6.10 -17.69
C GLY A 177 12.36 -7.51 -18.03
N HIS A 178 12.40 -7.88 -19.29
CA HIS A 178 11.94 -9.20 -19.75
C HIS A 178 12.82 -10.38 -19.28
N ALA A 179 14.01 -10.11 -18.79
CA ALA A 179 14.95 -11.17 -18.35
C ALA A 179 14.68 -11.68 -16.94
N TRP A 180 13.67 -11.17 -16.24
CA TRP A 180 13.39 -11.51 -14.83
C TRP A 180 13.20 -13.00 -14.60
N THR A 181 12.61 -13.74 -15.54
CA THR A 181 12.34 -15.19 -15.43
C THR A 181 13.58 -16.03 -15.23
N ASN A 182 14.73 -15.57 -15.75
CA ASN A 182 16.01 -16.29 -15.66
C ASN A 182 16.96 -15.71 -14.60
N LYS A 183 16.49 -14.73 -13.83
CA LYS A 183 17.32 -13.99 -12.87
C LYS A 183 16.68 -13.87 -11.50
N THR A 184 15.49 -14.43 -11.32
CA THR A 184 14.71 -14.27 -10.07
C THR A 184 14.14 -15.62 -9.63
N ASP A 185 14.39 -15.97 -8.37
CA ASP A 185 13.77 -17.11 -7.72
C ASP A 185 12.57 -16.63 -6.88
N PHE A 186 11.39 -17.19 -7.17
CA PHE A 186 10.17 -16.86 -6.45
C PHE A 186 9.80 -17.95 -5.45
N GLU A 187 9.60 -17.55 -4.20
CA GLU A 187 8.94 -18.36 -3.17
C GLU A 187 7.54 -17.81 -2.91
N VAL A 188 6.52 -18.66 -3.07
CA VAL A 188 5.11 -18.30 -2.78
C VAL A 188 4.70 -18.94 -1.45
N GLN A 189 4.42 -18.11 -0.44
CA GLN A 189 3.91 -18.56 0.85
C GLN A 189 2.38 -18.59 0.83
N ILE A 190 1.81 -19.70 1.27
CA ILE A 190 0.35 -19.87 1.30
C ILE A 190 -0.24 -19.09 2.47
N GLU A 191 -1.10 -18.13 2.16
CA GLU A 191 -1.84 -17.33 3.12
C GLU A 191 -3.17 -17.97 3.48
N ALA A 192 -3.11 -19.03 4.30
CA ALA A 192 -4.29 -19.72 4.79
C ALA A 192 -4.08 -20.24 6.22
N PRO A 193 -5.15 -20.45 7.00
CA PRO A 193 -5.03 -21.05 8.31
C PRO A 193 -4.31 -22.41 8.26
N GLY A 194 -3.36 -22.61 9.17
CA GLY A 194 -2.56 -23.84 9.24
C GLY A 194 -1.25 -23.81 8.45
N PHE A 195 -1.00 -22.77 7.67
CA PHE A 195 0.29 -22.55 7.04
C PHE A 195 1.15 -21.54 7.84
N ASN A 196 2.43 -21.85 7.97
CA ASN A 196 3.37 -20.98 8.65
C ASN A 196 3.93 -19.98 7.63
N THR A 197 3.29 -18.82 7.52
CA THR A 197 3.73 -17.71 6.66
C THR A 197 4.23 -16.53 7.49
N THR A 198 5.38 -15.97 7.11
CA THR A 198 5.93 -14.77 7.74
C THR A 198 5.40 -13.48 7.13
N LEU A 199 4.78 -13.54 5.95
CA LEU A 199 4.23 -12.37 5.25
C LEU A 199 2.78 -12.06 5.66
N ALA A 200 2.06 -13.05 6.20
CA ALA A 200 0.72 -12.88 6.75
C ALA A 200 0.60 -13.67 8.08
N PRO A 201 1.32 -13.24 9.12
CA PRO A 201 1.49 -14.01 10.35
C PRO A 201 0.21 -14.15 11.19
N ASN A 202 -0.81 -13.32 10.93
CA ASN A 202 -2.14 -13.47 11.49
C ASN A 202 -2.78 -14.83 11.14
N PHE A 203 -2.46 -15.44 10.00
CA PHE A 203 -2.90 -16.81 9.67
C PHE A 203 -2.15 -17.88 10.45
N ALA A 204 -0.88 -17.64 10.78
CA ALA A 204 -0.05 -18.57 11.55
C ALA A 204 -0.29 -18.46 13.06
N CYS A 205 -0.54 -17.27 13.58
CA CYS A 205 -0.76 -16.99 14.99
C CYS A 205 -2.23 -17.22 15.38
N ARG A 206 -2.53 -18.36 16.01
CA ARG A 206 -3.90 -18.68 16.43
C ARG A 206 -4.49 -17.73 17.48
N ALA A 207 -3.66 -16.98 18.18
CA ALA A 207 -4.07 -15.98 19.16
C ALA A 207 -4.25 -14.59 18.54
N ALA A 208 -3.94 -14.41 17.25
CA ALA A 208 -4.18 -13.16 16.55
C ALA A 208 -5.68 -12.93 16.43
N VAL A 209 -6.15 -11.84 17.01
CA VAL A 209 -7.54 -11.39 16.92
C VAL A 209 -7.52 -10.07 16.18
N GLU A 210 -8.17 -10.04 15.03
CA GLU A 210 -8.37 -8.84 14.24
C GLU A 210 -9.80 -8.31 14.42
N GLY A 211 -10.05 -7.08 14.04
CA GLY A 211 -11.37 -6.49 14.01
C GLY A 211 -11.64 -5.58 15.21
N PHE A 212 -10.63 -4.80 15.61
CA PHE A 212 -10.86 -3.73 16.55
C PHE A 212 -12.08 -2.88 16.14
N GLN A 213 -12.99 -2.66 17.09
CA GLN A 213 -14.27 -2.01 16.82
C GLN A 213 -14.06 -0.51 16.68
N VAL A 214 -14.10 -0.02 15.46
CA VAL A 214 -13.97 1.41 15.12
C VAL A 214 -15.31 2.08 14.86
N GLN A 215 -16.42 1.35 15.00
CA GLN A 215 -17.74 1.88 14.61
C GLN A 215 -18.16 3.12 15.42
N ASP A 216 -17.88 3.13 16.71
CA ASP A 216 -18.20 4.28 17.58
C ASP A 216 -17.42 5.54 17.17
N VAL A 217 -16.17 5.36 16.73
CA VAL A 217 -15.33 6.45 16.21
C VAL A 217 -15.91 6.95 14.89
N ILE A 218 -16.29 6.04 13.99
CA ILE A 218 -16.91 6.37 12.70
C ILE A 218 -18.22 7.13 12.91
N ASP A 219 -19.08 6.65 13.80
CA ASP A 219 -20.36 7.27 14.10
C ASP A 219 -20.20 8.68 14.68
N SER A 220 -19.19 8.86 15.52
CA SER A 220 -18.88 10.15 16.14
C SER A 220 -18.40 11.19 15.13
N TYR A 221 -17.33 10.90 14.37
CA TYR A 221 -16.77 11.93 13.49
C TYR A 221 -17.59 12.18 12.23
N LEU A 222 -18.39 11.21 11.76
CA LEU A 222 -19.25 11.37 10.59
C LEU A 222 -20.65 11.88 10.92
N ALA A 223 -21.00 12.13 12.18
CA ALA A 223 -22.31 12.63 12.54
C ALA A 223 -22.67 13.92 11.78
N ASN A 224 -21.76 14.90 11.78
CA ASN A 224 -21.95 16.18 11.08
C ASN A 224 -21.95 16.01 9.55
N ALA A 225 -21.03 15.21 9.00
CA ALA A 225 -20.99 14.89 7.57
C ALA A 225 -22.27 14.21 7.12
N THR A 226 -22.77 13.24 7.89
CA THR A 226 -24.02 12.53 7.61
C THR A 226 -25.21 13.48 7.59
N ALA A 227 -25.35 14.35 8.59
CA ALA A 227 -26.42 15.34 8.65
C ALA A 227 -26.35 16.34 7.47
N ARG A 228 -25.16 16.82 7.15
CA ARG A 228 -24.92 17.75 6.03
C ARG A 228 -25.28 17.11 4.69
N LEU A 229 -24.85 15.87 4.45
CA LEU A 229 -25.14 15.15 3.20
C LEU A 229 -26.59 14.70 3.13
N GLN A 230 -27.24 14.35 4.26
CA GLN A 230 -28.64 13.98 4.32
C GLN A 230 -29.56 15.09 3.80
N ALA A 231 -29.20 16.36 3.95
CA ALA A 231 -29.99 17.48 3.41
C ALA A 231 -30.18 17.44 1.88
N HIS A 232 -29.35 16.65 1.20
CA HIS A 232 -29.33 16.44 -0.25
C HIS A 232 -29.92 15.09 -0.68
N VAL A 233 -30.55 14.34 0.23
CA VAL A 233 -31.10 13.01 -0.03
C VAL A 233 -32.59 13.00 0.26
N HIS A 234 -33.41 12.68 -0.74
CA HIS A 234 -34.85 12.65 -0.65
C HIS A 234 -35.36 11.20 -0.72
N GLY A 235 -36.26 10.84 0.20
CA GLY A 235 -36.89 9.51 0.20
C GLY A 235 -35.99 8.34 0.60
N ALA A 236 -34.78 8.63 1.11
CA ALA A 236 -33.83 7.64 1.63
C ALA A 236 -33.07 8.23 2.81
N GLN A 237 -32.44 7.37 3.63
CA GLN A 237 -31.71 7.80 4.81
C GLN A 237 -30.24 7.36 4.71
N LEU A 238 -29.32 8.32 4.89
CA LEU A 238 -27.91 8.07 5.09
C LEU A 238 -27.63 7.65 6.53
N THR A 239 -26.63 6.79 6.68
CA THR A 239 -26.04 6.44 7.97
C THR A 239 -24.56 6.75 7.93
N PRO A 240 -23.87 6.96 9.09
CA PRO A 240 -22.42 7.13 9.12
C PRO A 240 -21.67 5.99 8.41
N LYS A 241 -22.20 4.78 8.48
CA LYS A 241 -21.65 3.61 7.80
C LYS A 241 -21.64 3.76 6.27
N ILE A 242 -22.74 4.27 5.68
CA ILE A 242 -22.83 4.54 4.23
C ILE A 242 -21.87 5.67 3.88
N VAL A 243 -21.83 6.74 4.67
CA VAL A 243 -20.95 7.89 4.46
C VAL A 243 -19.47 7.49 4.56
N TYR A 244 -19.11 6.60 5.49
CA TYR A 244 -17.78 6.00 5.55
C TYR A 244 -17.42 5.22 4.28
N GLY A 245 -18.36 4.46 3.74
CA GLY A 245 -18.19 3.81 2.44
C GLY A 245 -17.97 4.81 1.29
N MET A 246 -18.63 5.98 1.32
CA MET A 246 -18.42 7.07 0.35
C MET A 246 -16.98 7.64 0.46
N GLN A 247 -16.42 7.80 1.67
CA GLN A 247 -15.03 8.20 1.84
C GLN A 247 -14.09 7.17 1.21
N GLN A 248 -14.33 5.87 1.40
CA GLN A 248 -13.51 4.84 0.77
C GLN A 248 -13.61 4.85 -0.76
N LEU A 249 -14.79 5.17 -1.33
CA LEU A 249 -14.96 5.29 -2.78
C LEU A 249 -14.13 6.44 -3.38
N CYS A 250 -13.80 7.48 -2.62
CA CYS A 250 -12.85 8.49 -3.07
C CYS A 250 -11.51 7.84 -3.48
N SER A 251 -10.94 6.99 -2.63
CA SER A 251 -9.67 6.31 -2.95
C SER A 251 -9.82 5.27 -4.05
N TYR A 252 -10.80 4.36 -3.92
CA TYR A 252 -10.93 3.24 -4.84
C TYR A 252 -11.29 3.67 -6.26
N ASP A 253 -12.22 4.63 -6.43
CA ASP A 253 -12.55 5.15 -7.76
C ASP A 253 -11.35 5.90 -8.37
N THR A 254 -10.62 6.67 -7.55
CA THR A 254 -9.44 7.40 -8.04
C THR A 254 -8.35 6.45 -8.54
N VAL A 255 -8.01 5.40 -7.81
CA VAL A 255 -6.95 4.46 -8.26
C VAL A 255 -7.42 3.56 -9.41
N ALA A 256 -8.74 3.34 -9.55
CA ALA A 256 -9.30 2.51 -10.61
C ALA A 256 -9.61 3.30 -11.90
N TYR A 257 -10.04 4.56 -11.78
CA TYR A 257 -10.58 5.35 -12.89
C TYR A 257 -9.91 6.72 -13.08
N GLY A 258 -8.93 7.07 -12.25
CA GLY A 258 -8.20 8.33 -12.28
C GLY A 258 -8.91 9.50 -11.59
N ARG A 259 -10.16 9.35 -11.16
CA ARG A 259 -10.94 10.38 -10.47
C ARG A 259 -12.06 9.80 -9.63
N SER A 260 -12.54 10.57 -8.66
CA SER A 260 -13.72 10.25 -7.88
C SER A 260 -14.50 11.51 -7.51
N ASP A 261 -15.81 11.51 -7.74
CA ASP A 261 -16.71 12.59 -7.34
C ASP A 261 -17.04 12.53 -5.84
N PHE A 262 -16.61 11.49 -5.13
CA PHE A 262 -16.78 11.37 -3.68
C PHE A 262 -15.74 12.21 -2.89
N CYS A 263 -14.57 12.48 -3.45
CA CYS A 263 -13.50 13.16 -2.72
C CYS A 263 -13.87 14.55 -2.18
N PRO A 264 -14.52 15.44 -2.98
CA PRO A 264 -14.85 16.78 -2.53
C PRO A 264 -16.04 16.83 -1.54
N LEU A 265 -16.68 15.70 -1.24
CA LEU A 265 -17.78 15.64 -0.27
C LEU A 265 -17.31 15.85 1.17
N PHE A 266 -16.04 15.72 1.46
CA PHE A 266 -15.47 15.68 2.80
C PHE A 266 -14.51 16.83 3.05
N THR A 267 -14.55 17.33 4.28
CA THR A 267 -13.65 18.38 4.77
C THR A 267 -12.28 17.81 5.17
N GLU A 268 -11.30 18.70 5.36
CA GLU A 268 -9.98 18.33 5.89
C GLU A 268 -10.08 17.60 7.23
N ASP A 269 -10.88 18.09 8.17
CA ASP A 269 -11.06 17.48 9.48
C ASP A 269 -11.68 16.08 9.38
N GLU A 270 -12.62 15.87 8.46
CA GLU A 270 -13.24 14.58 8.19
C GLU A 270 -12.24 13.59 7.57
N TRP A 271 -11.27 14.05 6.78
CA TRP A 271 -10.17 13.23 6.26
C TRP A 271 -9.14 12.87 7.34
N ARG A 272 -8.78 13.83 8.20
CA ARG A 272 -7.89 13.57 9.33
C ARG A 272 -8.51 12.56 10.32
N ALA A 273 -9.80 12.67 10.57
CA ALA A 273 -10.51 11.71 11.41
C ALA A 273 -10.62 10.32 10.76
N TYR A 274 -10.75 10.27 9.42
CA TYR A 274 -10.69 9.02 8.66
C TYR A 274 -9.34 8.33 8.80
N GLU A 275 -8.23 9.06 8.69
CA GLU A 275 -6.88 8.55 8.93
C GLU A 275 -6.76 7.98 10.36
N TYR A 276 -7.26 8.71 11.36
CA TYR A 276 -7.24 8.26 12.75
C TYR A 276 -7.98 6.93 12.99
N VAL A 277 -9.05 6.65 12.25
CA VAL A 277 -9.73 5.33 12.28
C VAL A 277 -8.77 4.22 11.87
N TRP A 278 -7.94 4.47 10.84
CA TRP A 278 -6.94 3.50 10.39
C TRP A 278 -5.81 3.35 11.41
N ASP A 279 -5.36 4.44 12.06
CA ASP A 279 -4.36 4.39 13.12
C ASP A 279 -4.83 3.53 14.29
N GLN A 280 -6.07 3.75 14.76
CA GLN A 280 -6.68 2.93 15.81
C GLN A 280 -6.71 1.45 15.41
N ARG A 281 -7.16 1.17 14.21
CA ARG A 281 -7.29 -0.19 13.71
C ARG A 281 -5.94 -0.89 13.63
N PHE A 282 -4.94 -0.26 13.01
CA PHE A 282 -3.61 -0.85 12.90
C PHE A 282 -2.92 -0.99 14.25
N TYR A 283 -3.10 -0.03 15.15
CA TYR A 283 -2.53 -0.11 16.49
C TYR A 283 -3.05 -1.32 17.27
N TYR A 284 -4.36 -1.56 17.25
CA TYR A 284 -4.98 -2.64 18.02
C TYR A 284 -5.02 -3.99 17.29
N ASP A 285 -5.07 -4.02 15.95
CA ASP A 285 -5.11 -5.29 15.21
C ASP A 285 -3.69 -5.88 15.02
N TYR A 286 -2.67 -5.04 14.80
CA TYR A 286 -1.34 -5.49 14.40
C TYR A 286 -0.18 -4.85 15.19
N GLY A 287 -0.42 -3.73 15.82
CA GLY A 287 0.60 -2.92 16.49
C GLY A 287 0.78 -3.22 17.97
N ALA A 288 1.32 -2.23 18.67
CA ALA A 288 1.65 -2.33 20.11
C ALA A 288 0.43 -2.51 21.01
N GLY A 289 -0.77 -2.13 20.56
CA GLY A 289 -2.03 -2.36 21.26
C GLY A 289 -2.54 -3.80 21.21
N ASN A 290 -1.98 -4.64 20.30
CA ASN A 290 -2.32 -6.06 20.23
C ASN A 290 -1.40 -6.86 21.15
N ALA A 291 -1.99 -7.65 22.04
CA ALA A 291 -1.24 -8.46 23.02
C ALA A 291 -0.26 -9.46 22.39
N VAL A 292 -0.52 -9.88 21.15
CA VAL A 292 0.34 -10.83 20.39
C VAL A 292 1.05 -10.15 19.21
N GLY A 293 0.97 -8.82 19.09
CA GLY A 293 1.55 -8.08 17.97
C GLY A 293 3.05 -8.34 17.77
N ALA A 294 3.82 -8.32 18.86
CA ALA A 294 5.25 -8.65 18.80
C ALA A 294 5.50 -10.09 18.36
N ALA A 295 4.70 -11.04 18.81
CA ALA A 295 4.84 -12.46 18.43
C ALA A 295 4.51 -12.67 16.94
N MET A 296 3.55 -11.93 16.38
CA MET A 296 3.25 -11.97 14.94
C MET A 296 4.44 -11.47 14.11
N GLY A 297 5.12 -10.40 14.55
CA GLY A 297 6.25 -9.82 13.82
C GLY A 297 7.55 -10.63 13.96
N LEU A 298 7.72 -11.38 15.05
CA LEU A 298 8.98 -12.06 15.38
C LEU A 298 9.45 -13.00 14.27
N GLY A 299 8.57 -13.83 13.73
CA GLY A 299 8.93 -14.79 12.70
C GLY A 299 9.43 -14.13 11.39
N TYR A 300 8.96 -12.92 11.10
CA TYR A 300 9.48 -12.14 9.97
C TYR A 300 10.88 -11.60 10.30
N VAL A 301 11.05 -10.97 11.45
CA VAL A 301 12.34 -10.37 11.88
C VAL A 301 13.41 -11.45 12.00
N ASP A 302 13.10 -12.59 12.61
CA ASP A 302 14.02 -13.71 12.79
C ASP A 302 14.49 -14.31 11.46
N ARG A 303 13.58 -14.49 10.50
CA ARG A 303 13.91 -15.07 9.19
C ARG A 303 14.51 -14.09 8.20
N HIS A 304 14.14 -12.81 8.25
CA HIS A 304 14.58 -11.82 7.27
C HIS A 304 15.67 -10.89 7.79
N GLY A 305 15.71 -10.66 9.11
CA GLY A 305 16.82 -9.97 9.74
C GLY A 305 18.05 -10.86 9.85
N TRP A 306 17.85 -12.18 9.78
CA TRP A 306 18.88 -13.15 10.13
C TRP A 306 18.75 -14.51 9.44
N ASP A 307 18.35 -14.56 8.18
CA ASP A 307 18.40 -15.82 7.44
C ASP A 307 19.84 -16.01 6.89
N PRO A 308 20.64 -16.91 7.49
CA PRO A 308 22.00 -17.17 7.02
C PRO A 308 22.03 -17.75 5.60
N THR A 309 20.90 -18.28 5.09
CA THR A 309 20.80 -18.77 3.70
C THR A 309 20.63 -17.62 2.71
N LEU A 310 20.13 -16.47 3.15
CA LEU A 310 20.06 -15.24 2.35
C LEU A 310 21.31 -14.38 2.51
N ALA A 311 22.03 -14.55 3.61
CA ALA A 311 23.29 -13.86 3.91
C ALA A 311 24.46 -14.70 3.44
N GLY A 312 24.60 -15.15 2.25
CA GLY A 312 25.73 -15.98 1.82
C GLY A 312 26.87 -16.01 2.85
N GLU A 313 26.90 -17.03 3.70
CA GLU A 313 27.92 -17.32 4.72
C GLU A 313 28.56 -16.09 5.41
N ALA A 314 27.77 -15.21 6.01
CA ALA A 314 28.31 -14.29 6.98
C ALA A 314 28.49 -15.05 8.31
N HIS A 315 29.66 -15.62 8.52
CA HIS A 315 30.09 -16.08 9.83
C HIS A 315 30.00 -14.90 10.81
N LEU A 316 29.16 -15.05 11.83
CA LEU A 316 29.32 -14.25 13.04
C LEU A 316 30.57 -14.79 13.74
N PRO A 317 31.44 -13.92 14.24
CA PRO A 317 32.46 -14.35 15.20
C PRO A 317 31.74 -14.83 16.49
N ASP A 318 32.25 -15.96 17.04
CA ASP A 318 31.87 -16.53 18.32
C ASP A 318 31.91 -15.51 19.47
#